data_32169b62a32472805036b79b708f815b
#
_entry.id   32169b62a32472805036b79b708f815b
#
_cell.length_a   1.000
_cell.length_b   1.000
_cell.length_c   1.000
_cell.angle_alpha   90.00
_cell.angle_beta   90.00
_cell.angle_gamma   90.00
#
_symmetry.space_group_name_H-M   'P 1'
#
loop_
_entity.id
_entity.type
_entity.pdbx_description
1 polymer ?
#
loop_
_entity_poly.entity_id
_entity_poly.type
_entity_poly.pdbx_seq_one_letter_code
_entity_poly.pdbx_strand_id
1 'polypeptide(L)'
;QVSTEAGEDYVEFLRELSISCRANNLVLSVDNYVPKNYNAHYNWKEQGIVADYVIIMGYDEHYGGSQEPGSVASIGFVEEGISTMVQSVPAEKVINAVPFYTRIWETKGGQVQSQAVGISAVQKFVSDKGAETIWDEEACQNYAEVQDGDSFYQVWMEDAQSLEVKINIMKNYNLGGVAAWKLGYEKGHPEVWDVLTSFVNG
;
A
#
# COMPACT_ATOMS: atom_id res chain seq x y z
N GLN A 1 -7.87 14.90 3.00
CA GLN A 1 -9.10 14.09 2.83
C GLN A 1 -10.22 14.99 2.35
N VAL A 2 -11.03 14.50 1.40
CA VAL A 2 -12.26 15.13 0.96
C VAL A 2 -13.38 14.68 1.90
N SER A 3 -14.20 15.60 2.42
CA SER A 3 -15.34 15.24 3.24
C SER A 3 -16.45 14.60 2.40
N THR A 4 -17.34 13.84 3.04
CA THR A 4 -18.46 13.19 2.35
C THR A 4 -19.36 14.23 1.65
N GLU A 5 -19.57 15.37 2.28
CA GLU A 5 -20.39 16.47 1.76
C GLU A 5 -19.79 17.09 0.49
N ALA A 6 -18.46 17.10 0.37
CA ALA A 6 -17.75 17.66 -0.79
C ALA A 6 -17.49 16.64 -1.90
N GLY A 7 -18.07 15.43 -1.83
CA GLY A 7 -17.83 14.37 -2.81
C GLY A 7 -18.22 14.76 -4.24
N GLU A 8 -19.38 15.41 -4.44
CA GLU A 8 -19.82 15.88 -5.75
C GLU A 8 -18.93 17.00 -6.29
N ASP A 9 -18.57 17.97 -5.45
CA ASP A 9 -17.68 19.08 -5.82
C ASP A 9 -16.28 18.57 -6.20
N TYR A 10 -15.81 17.53 -5.49
CA TYR A 10 -14.54 16.89 -5.81
C TYR A 10 -14.56 16.22 -7.19
N VAL A 11 -15.64 15.53 -7.52
CA VAL A 11 -15.81 14.92 -8.85
C VAL A 11 -15.83 15.98 -9.94
N GLU A 12 -16.56 17.09 -9.72
CA GLU A 12 -16.61 18.20 -10.69
C GLU A 12 -15.23 18.84 -10.85
N PHE A 13 -14.50 19.08 -9.77
CA PHE A 13 -13.12 19.53 -9.82
C PHE A 13 -12.25 18.61 -10.69
N LEU A 14 -12.35 17.29 -10.53
CA LEU A 14 -11.58 16.35 -11.35
C LEU A 14 -11.95 16.40 -12.83
N ARG A 15 -13.24 16.61 -13.16
CA ARG A 15 -13.70 16.81 -14.55
C ARG A 15 -13.05 18.04 -15.19
N GLU A 16 -13.12 19.18 -14.51
CA GLU A 16 -12.52 20.43 -14.99
C GLU A 16 -11.00 20.31 -15.12
N LEU A 17 -10.34 19.69 -14.11
CA LEU A 17 -8.91 19.43 -14.13
C LEU A 17 -8.52 18.53 -15.30
N SER A 18 -9.29 17.49 -15.59
CA SER A 18 -9.02 16.58 -16.71
C SER A 18 -9.05 17.28 -18.07
N ILE A 19 -9.98 18.22 -18.26
CA ILE A 19 -10.05 19.04 -19.48
C ILE A 19 -8.78 19.88 -19.64
N SER A 20 -8.35 20.51 -18.54
CA SER A 20 -7.13 21.32 -18.52
C SER A 20 -5.87 20.49 -18.76
N CYS A 21 -5.77 19.30 -18.17
CA CYS A 21 -4.65 18.37 -18.38
C CYS A 21 -4.57 17.96 -19.86
N ARG A 22 -5.68 17.52 -20.44
CA ARG A 22 -5.73 17.11 -21.86
C ARG A 22 -5.36 18.25 -22.81
N ALA A 23 -5.85 19.47 -22.57
CA ALA A 23 -5.51 20.65 -23.36
C ALA A 23 -4.02 20.99 -23.34
N ASN A 24 -3.29 20.54 -22.32
CA ASN A 24 -1.85 20.78 -22.14
C ASN A 24 -1.00 19.51 -22.32
N ASN A 25 -1.56 18.42 -22.84
CA ASN A 25 -0.89 17.12 -22.99
C ASN A 25 -0.27 16.59 -21.69
N LEU A 26 -0.98 16.76 -20.56
CA LEU A 26 -0.60 16.24 -19.25
C LEU A 26 -1.40 14.97 -18.93
N VAL A 27 -0.74 14.02 -18.27
CA VAL A 27 -1.37 12.83 -17.72
C VAL A 27 -1.94 13.17 -16.34
N LEU A 28 -3.20 12.83 -16.09
CA LEU A 28 -3.84 12.97 -14.80
C LEU A 28 -3.92 11.63 -14.08
N SER A 29 -3.31 11.52 -12.92
CA SER A 29 -3.51 10.41 -11.99
C SER A 29 -4.14 10.89 -10.69
N VAL A 30 -4.92 10.02 -10.04
CA VAL A 30 -5.63 10.33 -8.79
C VAL A 30 -5.35 9.23 -7.77
N ASP A 31 -4.77 9.61 -6.63
CA ASP A 31 -4.49 8.69 -5.54
C ASP A 31 -5.70 8.53 -4.61
N ASN A 32 -6.01 7.30 -4.27
CA ASN A 32 -7.10 6.94 -3.38
C ASN A 32 -6.61 6.03 -2.26
N TYR A 33 -7.23 6.13 -1.09
CA TYR A 33 -7.18 5.06 -0.10
C TYR A 33 -7.75 3.77 -0.67
N VAL A 34 -7.40 2.65 -0.08
CA VAL A 34 -8.04 1.37 -0.41
C VAL A 34 -9.57 1.53 -0.34
N PRO A 35 -10.29 1.12 -1.41
CA PRO A 35 -11.74 1.28 -1.49
C PRO A 35 -12.48 0.58 -0.35
N LYS A 36 -13.29 1.33 0.37
CA LYS A 36 -14.18 0.86 1.44
C LYS A 36 -15.49 1.67 1.38
N ASN A 37 -16.55 1.16 2.00
CA ASN A 37 -17.85 1.84 2.00
C ASN A 37 -17.79 3.27 2.54
N TYR A 38 -16.95 3.54 3.54
CA TYR A 38 -16.86 4.86 4.17
C TYR A 38 -16.22 5.93 3.27
N ASN A 39 -15.48 5.53 2.22
CA ASN A 39 -14.83 6.44 1.28
C ASN A 39 -15.42 6.37 -0.14
N ALA A 40 -16.61 5.76 -0.31
CA ALA A 40 -17.29 5.64 -1.60
C ALA A 40 -17.69 7.00 -2.22
N HIS A 41 -17.73 8.06 -1.43
CA HIS A 41 -17.99 9.44 -1.89
C HIS A 41 -16.90 9.99 -2.81
N TYR A 42 -15.72 9.36 -2.87
CA TYR A 42 -14.68 9.67 -3.86
C TYR A 42 -15.10 9.30 -5.30
N ASN A 43 -16.14 8.49 -5.46
CA ASN A 43 -16.73 8.10 -6.74
C ASN A 43 -15.71 7.58 -7.76
N TRP A 44 -15.12 6.43 -7.48
CA TRP A 44 -14.06 5.81 -8.30
C TRP A 44 -14.49 5.59 -9.76
N LYS A 45 -15.80 5.35 -10.00
CA LYS A 45 -16.32 5.19 -11.35
C LYS A 45 -16.10 6.48 -12.18
N GLU A 46 -16.44 7.65 -11.62
CA GLU A 46 -16.22 8.92 -12.29
C GLU A 46 -14.73 9.23 -12.46
N GLN A 47 -13.90 8.90 -11.45
CA GLN A 47 -12.44 9.00 -11.57
C GLN A 47 -11.92 8.14 -12.73
N GLY A 48 -12.39 6.91 -12.89
CA GLY A 48 -12.03 6.02 -14.00
C GLY A 48 -12.43 6.55 -15.38
N ILE A 49 -13.43 7.45 -15.46
CA ILE A 49 -13.83 8.10 -16.70
C ILE A 49 -12.91 9.28 -17.03
N VAL A 50 -12.60 10.13 -16.04
CA VAL A 50 -11.94 11.41 -16.28
C VAL A 50 -10.41 11.36 -16.13
N ALA A 51 -9.87 10.53 -15.25
CA ALA A 51 -8.44 10.37 -15.05
C ALA A 51 -7.83 9.38 -16.06
N ASP A 52 -6.54 9.54 -16.32
CA ASP A 52 -5.75 8.58 -17.10
C ASP A 52 -5.43 7.35 -16.24
N TYR A 53 -5.11 7.57 -14.96
CA TYR A 53 -4.86 6.51 -13.99
C TYR A 53 -5.53 6.79 -12.64
N VAL A 54 -5.99 5.72 -12.00
CA VAL A 54 -6.53 5.72 -10.64
C VAL A 54 -5.62 4.86 -9.78
N ILE A 55 -4.97 5.48 -8.80
CA ILE A 55 -3.98 4.84 -7.95
C ILE A 55 -4.63 4.42 -6.64
N ILE A 56 -4.42 3.18 -6.22
CA ILE A 56 -4.77 2.70 -4.89
C ILE A 56 -3.51 2.80 -4.03
N MET A 57 -3.55 3.52 -2.92
CA MET A 57 -2.54 3.48 -1.87
C MET A 57 -2.74 2.18 -1.07
N GLY A 58 -2.20 1.05 -1.59
CA GLY A 58 -2.39 -0.30 -1.08
C GLY A 58 -1.57 -0.56 0.19
N TYR A 59 -1.64 0.35 1.16
CA TYR A 59 -0.92 0.32 2.43
C TYR A 59 -1.67 1.11 3.51
N ASP A 60 -1.07 1.17 4.72
CA ASP A 60 -1.66 1.73 5.93
C ASP A 60 -2.92 0.96 6.40
N GLU A 61 -2.96 -0.36 6.17
CA GLU A 61 -3.95 -1.25 6.79
C GLU A 61 -3.93 -1.08 8.30
N HIS A 62 -2.72 -1.23 8.88
CA HIS A 62 -2.41 -0.78 10.23
C HIS A 62 -1.44 0.41 10.17
N TYR A 63 -1.80 1.50 10.82
CA TYR A 63 -1.06 2.77 10.77
C TYR A 63 -0.70 3.26 12.18
N GLY A 64 0.02 4.37 12.29
CA GLY A 64 0.53 4.88 13.57
C GLY A 64 -0.50 5.15 14.66
N GLY A 65 -1.78 5.23 14.32
CA GLY A 65 -2.90 5.41 15.26
C GLY A 65 -3.68 4.12 15.56
N SER A 66 -3.28 2.97 14.99
CA SER A 66 -3.94 1.69 15.25
C SER A 66 -3.75 1.27 16.70
N GLN A 67 -4.81 0.71 17.28
CA GLN A 67 -4.83 0.23 18.67
C GLN A 67 -4.21 -1.18 18.80
N GLU A 68 -4.08 -1.89 17.69
CA GLU A 68 -3.54 -3.23 17.62
C GLU A 68 -2.39 -3.28 16.59
N PRO A 69 -1.31 -4.04 16.89
CA PRO A 69 -0.26 -4.31 15.92
C PRO A 69 -0.79 -5.09 14.72
N GLY A 70 -0.18 -4.84 13.54
CA GLY A 70 -0.53 -5.59 12.34
C GLY A 70 0.30 -5.17 11.13
N SER A 71 0.09 -5.88 10.03
CA SER A 71 0.69 -5.56 8.74
C SER A 71 0.25 -4.20 8.23
N VAL A 72 1.13 -3.49 7.55
CA VAL A 72 0.77 -2.26 6.82
C VAL A 72 0.05 -2.57 5.50
N ALA A 73 0.21 -3.79 4.97
CA ALA A 73 -0.36 -4.20 3.68
C ALA A 73 -0.38 -5.73 3.58
N SER A 74 -1.26 -6.39 4.32
CA SER A 74 -1.48 -7.83 4.16
C SER A 74 -2.00 -8.15 2.76
N ILE A 75 -1.78 -9.39 2.32
CA ILE A 75 -2.21 -9.78 0.97
C ILE A 75 -3.72 -9.68 0.80
N GLY A 76 -4.49 -10.04 1.83
CA GLY A 76 -5.94 -9.93 1.82
C GLY A 76 -6.43 -8.49 1.68
N PHE A 77 -5.79 -7.55 2.38
CA PHE A 77 -6.10 -6.13 2.28
C PHE A 77 -5.82 -5.55 0.88
N VAL A 78 -4.68 -5.92 0.29
CA VAL A 78 -4.30 -5.48 -1.06
C VAL A 78 -5.27 -6.05 -2.10
N GLU A 79 -5.57 -7.35 -2.04
CA GLU A 79 -6.46 -8.01 -3.00
C GLU A 79 -7.89 -7.48 -2.90
N GLU A 80 -8.43 -7.27 -1.69
CA GLU A 80 -9.75 -6.66 -1.49
C GLU A 80 -9.81 -5.26 -2.12
N GLY A 81 -8.77 -4.45 -1.93
CA GLY A 81 -8.68 -3.11 -2.52
C GLY A 81 -8.70 -3.14 -4.04
N ILE A 82 -7.89 -4.00 -4.64
CA ILE A 82 -7.82 -4.19 -6.10
C ILE A 82 -9.15 -4.70 -6.64
N SER A 83 -9.69 -5.79 -6.08
CA SER A 83 -10.93 -6.40 -6.54
C SER A 83 -12.11 -5.45 -6.46
N THR A 84 -12.16 -4.59 -5.45
CA THR A 84 -13.20 -3.56 -5.31
C THR A 84 -13.03 -2.44 -6.35
N MET A 85 -11.80 -1.95 -6.56
CA MET A 85 -11.53 -0.85 -7.49
C MET A 85 -11.88 -1.24 -8.93
N VAL A 86 -11.49 -2.44 -9.38
CA VAL A 86 -11.72 -2.89 -10.77
C VAL A 86 -13.19 -3.14 -11.10
N GLN A 87 -14.09 -3.18 -10.12
CA GLN A 87 -15.55 -3.19 -10.36
C GLN A 87 -16.06 -1.85 -10.90
N SER A 88 -15.31 -0.77 -10.67
CA SER A 88 -15.71 0.60 -11.03
C SER A 88 -14.79 1.26 -12.05
N VAL A 89 -13.53 0.85 -12.10
CA VAL A 89 -12.47 1.43 -12.95
C VAL A 89 -11.92 0.34 -13.86
N PRO A 90 -11.74 0.58 -15.17
CA PRO A 90 -11.05 -0.36 -16.05
C PRO A 90 -9.67 -0.75 -15.50
N ALA A 91 -9.37 -2.04 -15.45
CA ALA A 91 -8.17 -2.55 -14.79
C ALA A 91 -6.87 -1.95 -15.33
N GLU A 92 -6.80 -1.70 -16.64
CA GLU A 92 -5.68 -1.07 -17.31
C GLU A 92 -5.42 0.40 -16.91
N LYS A 93 -6.37 1.02 -16.19
CA LYS A 93 -6.20 2.35 -15.59
C LYS A 93 -5.88 2.29 -14.10
N VAL A 94 -6.01 1.13 -13.48
CA VAL A 94 -5.74 0.98 -12.05
C VAL A 94 -4.24 0.73 -11.82
N ILE A 95 -3.65 1.49 -10.92
CA ILE A 95 -2.30 1.30 -10.41
C ILE A 95 -2.43 0.95 -8.93
N ASN A 96 -1.77 -0.10 -8.45
CA ASN A 96 -1.68 -0.32 -7.01
C ASN A 96 -0.29 0.10 -6.50
N ALA A 97 -0.28 0.94 -5.47
CA ALA A 97 0.93 1.34 -4.79
C ALA A 97 1.23 0.38 -3.64
N VAL A 98 2.45 -0.12 -3.60
CA VAL A 98 2.97 -1.00 -2.55
C VAL A 98 3.84 -0.22 -1.57
N PRO A 99 3.92 -0.63 -0.29
CA PRO A 99 4.83 -0.01 0.66
C PRO A 99 6.26 -0.53 0.49
N PHE A 100 7.24 0.37 0.64
CA PHE A 100 8.65 0.03 0.87
C PHE A 100 9.02 0.18 2.34
N TYR A 101 8.01 0.20 3.20
CA TYR A 101 8.15 0.34 4.64
C TYR A 101 7.29 -0.69 5.36
N THR A 102 7.64 -0.90 6.61
CA THR A 102 6.81 -1.61 7.58
C THR A 102 6.73 -0.81 8.87
N ARG A 103 6.03 -1.34 9.88
CA ARG A 103 6.00 -0.77 11.22
C ARG A 103 6.62 -1.74 12.22
N ILE A 104 7.53 -1.23 13.03
CA ILE A 104 7.95 -1.90 14.25
C ILE A 104 6.95 -1.47 15.32
N TRP A 105 6.18 -2.43 15.79
CA TRP A 105 5.21 -2.24 16.85
C TRP A 105 5.83 -2.54 18.19
N GLU A 106 5.54 -1.71 19.19
CA GLU A 106 5.92 -1.93 20.58
C GLU A 106 4.67 -1.91 21.43
N THR A 107 4.46 -2.99 22.18
CA THR A 107 3.44 -3.08 23.23
C THR A 107 4.12 -3.04 24.58
N LYS A 108 3.82 -2.01 25.39
CA LYS A 108 4.38 -1.82 26.71
C LYS A 108 3.31 -1.33 27.68
N GLY A 109 3.14 -2.04 28.80
CA GLY A 109 2.12 -1.70 29.82
C GLY A 109 0.71 -1.61 29.26
N GLY A 110 0.38 -2.42 28.23
CA GLY A 110 -0.92 -2.41 27.55
C GLY A 110 -1.12 -1.26 26.55
N GLN A 111 -0.10 -0.44 26.32
CA GLN A 111 -0.13 0.60 25.30
C GLN A 111 0.62 0.14 24.04
N VAL A 112 0.04 0.42 22.88
CA VAL A 112 0.61 0.11 21.58
C VAL A 112 1.12 1.40 20.93
N GLN A 113 2.35 1.35 20.46
CA GLN A 113 2.94 2.40 19.63
C GLN A 113 3.73 1.78 18.48
N SER A 114 3.97 2.55 17.41
CA SER A 114 4.72 2.03 16.29
C SER A 114 5.57 3.08 15.60
N GLN A 115 6.62 2.62 14.92
CA GLN A 115 7.48 3.43 14.09
C GLN A 115 7.53 2.86 12.67
N ALA A 116 7.26 3.69 11.66
CA ALA A 116 7.45 3.33 10.27
C ALA A 116 8.94 3.34 9.92
N VAL A 117 9.43 2.25 9.31
CA VAL A 117 10.84 2.06 8.95
C VAL A 117 10.97 1.42 7.58
N GLY A 118 12.04 1.73 6.85
CA GLY A 118 12.37 1.07 5.58
C GLY A 118 12.95 -0.33 5.76
N ILE A 119 13.14 -1.04 4.65
CA ILE A 119 13.52 -2.46 4.59
C ILE A 119 14.82 -2.74 5.37
N SER A 120 15.90 -2.00 5.09
CA SER A 120 17.19 -2.21 5.81
C SER A 120 17.06 -1.98 7.32
N ALA A 121 16.23 -1.03 7.74
CA ALA A 121 16.09 -0.68 9.16
C ALA A 121 15.34 -1.77 9.93
N VAL A 122 14.28 -2.36 9.35
CA VAL A 122 13.57 -3.46 10.01
C VAL A 122 14.42 -4.72 10.06
N GLN A 123 15.14 -5.05 8.99
CA GLN A 123 16.06 -6.21 8.99
C GLN A 123 17.14 -6.07 10.05
N LYS A 124 17.72 -4.87 10.15
CA LYS A 124 18.70 -4.58 11.22
C LYS A 124 18.07 -4.72 12.60
N PHE A 125 16.86 -4.21 12.82
CA PHE A 125 16.16 -4.33 14.10
C PHE A 125 15.95 -5.80 14.49
N VAL A 126 15.43 -6.61 13.57
CA VAL A 126 15.20 -8.05 13.79
C VAL A 126 16.52 -8.78 14.13
N SER A 127 17.58 -8.50 13.37
CA SER A 127 18.93 -9.05 13.60
C SER A 127 19.51 -8.62 14.94
N ASP A 128 19.46 -7.34 15.29
CA ASP A 128 19.99 -6.80 16.56
C ASP A 128 19.26 -7.40 17.78
N LYS A 129 17.98 -7.71 17.65
CA LYS A 129 17.18 -8.35 18.68
C LYS A 129 17.33 -9.88 18.72
N GLY A 130 17.96 -10.48 17.71
CA GLY A 130 18.05 -11.92 17.56
C GLY A 130 16.68 -12.61 17.43
N ALA A 131 15.69 -11.88 16.88
CA ALA A 131 14.35 -12.41 16.68
C ALA A 131 14.32 -13.41 15.52
N GLU A 132 13.61 -14.50 15.70
CA GLU A 132 13.37 -15.49 14.64
C GLU A 132 12.33 -14.94 13.66
N THR A 133 12.57 -15.15 12.37
CA THR A 133 11.65 -14.76 11.31
C THR A 133 10.92 -15.99 10.80
N ILE A 134 9.59 -15.91 10.74
CA ILE A 134 8.71 -16.94 10.18
C ILE A 134 7.85 -16.34 9.07
N TRP A 135 7.46 -17.16 8.10
CA TRP A 135 6.51 -16.74 7.09
C TRP A 135 5.09 -16.76 7.64
N ASP A 136 4.40 -15.63 7.62
CA ASP A 136 2.99 -15.51 7.95
C ASP A 136 2.16 -15.74 6.67
N GLU A 137 1.50 -16.88 6.60
CA GLU A 137 0.70 -17.30 5.43
C GLU A 137 -0.55 -16.42 5.23
N GLU A 138 -1.09 -15.83 6.29
CA GLU A 138 -2.29 -14.99 6.21
C GLU A 138 -1.95 -13.59 5.66
N ALA A 139 -0.86 -13.00 6.14
CA ALA A 139 -0.38 -11.71 5.64
C ALA A 139 0.42 -11.85 4.34
N CYS A 140 0.96 -13.04 4.04
CA CYS A 140 1.98 -13.30 3.03
C CYS A 140 3.21 -12.39 3.23
N GLN A 141 3.73 -12.39 4.45
CA GLN A 141 4.87 -11.59 4.87
C GLN A 141 5.77 -12.34 5.83
N ASN A 142 7.04 -11.98 5.86
CA ASN A 142 7.93 -12.41 6.92
C ASN A 142 7.56 -11.68 8.22
N TYR A 143 7.30 -12.45 9.27
CA TYR A 143 6.92 -11.96 10.60
C TYR A 143 8.01 -12.26 11.61
N ALA A 144 8.23 -11.34 12.52
CA ALA A 144 9.08 -11.55 13.69
C ALA A 144 8.48 -10.89 14.93
N GLU A 145 8.72 -11.54 16.10
CA GLU A 145 8.34 -10.97 17.38
C GLU A 145 9.46 -11.23 18.42
N VAL A 146 9.55 -10.37 19.41
CA VAL A 146 10.53 -10.50 20.47
C VAL A 146 10.10 -9.76 21.73
N GLN A 147 10.31 -10.41 22.88
CA GLN A 147 10.21 -9.78 24.20
C GLN A 147 11.57 -9.17 24.57
N ASP A 148 11.60 -7.88 24.88
CA ASP A 148 12.80 -7.18 25.35
C ASP A 148 12.47 -6.33 26.59
N GLY A 149 12.85 -6.79 27.75
CA GLY A 149 12.46 -6.21 29.02
C GLY A 149 10.94 -6.17 29.19
N ASP A 150 10.38 -4.98 29.40
CA ASP A 150 8.93 -4.76 29.56
C ASP A 150 8.21 -4.52 28.23
N SER A 151 8.92 -4.53 27.11
CA SER A 151 8.37 -4.24 25.78
C SER A 151 8.27 -5.52 24.95
N PHE A 152 7.12 -5.70 24.28
CA PHE A 152 6.92 -6.77 23.31
C PHE A 152 6.86 -6.14 21.91
N TYR A 153 7.74 -6.60 21.02
CA TYR A 153 7.86 -6.09 19.66
C TYR A 153 7.30 -7.07 18.66
N GLN A 154 6.63 -6.53 17.64
CA GLN A 154 6.09 -7.30 16.52
C GLN A 154 6.33 -6.54 15.20
N VAL A 155 6.67 -7.27 14.14
CA VAL A 155 6.88 -6.69 12.81
C VAL A 155 6.40 -7.65 11.72
N TRP A 156 5.67 -7.14 10.74
CA TRP A 156 5.38 -7.79 9.46
C TRP A 156 6.21 -7.08 8.40
N MET A 157 7.21 -7.76 7.85
CA MET A 157 8.22 -7.14 7.00
C MET A 157 7.75 -7.04 5.55
N GLU A 158 8.00 -5.89 4.94
CA GLU A 158 8.00 -5.80 3.48
C GLU A 158 9.39 -6.11 2.95
N ASP A 159 9.45 -6.99 1.98
CA ASP A 159 10.66 -7.43 1.30
C ASP A 159 10.34 -7.90 -0.13
N ALA A 160 11.32 -8.39 -0.86
CA ALA A 160 11.11 -8.87 -2.23
C ALA A 160 10.09 -10.02 -2.29
N GLN A 161 10.06 -10.92 -1.30
CA GLN A 161 9.15 -12.07 -1.27
C GLN A 161 7.69 -11.61 -1.10
N SER A 162 7.41 -10.73 -0.14
CA SER A 162 6.05 -10.19 0.08
C SER A 162 5.58 -9.33 -1.09
N LEU A 163 6.49 -8.56 -1.69
CA LEU A 163 6.18 -7.76 -2.86
C LEU A 163 5.88 -8.61 -4.09
N GLU A 164 6.59 -9.74 -4.29
CA GLU A 164 6.34 -10.66 -5.40
C GLU A 164 4.91 -11.21 -5.35
N VAL A 165 4.41 -11.59 -4.18
CA VAL A 165 3.02 -12.06 -4.01
C VAL A 165 2.03 -10.96 -4.42
N LYS A 166 2.25 -9.72 -3.98
CA LYS A 166 1.41 -8.57 -4.35
C LYS A 166 1.45 -8.27 -5.84
N ILE A 167 2.63 -8.30 -6.45
CA ILE A 167 2.80 -8.12 -7.90
C ILE A 167 2.07 -9.20 -8.70
N ASN A 168 2.08 -10.45 -8.25
CA ASN A 168 1.37 -11.52 -8.91
C ASN A 168 -0.16 -11.30 -8.88
N ILE A 169 -0.72 -10.78 -7.79
CA ILE A 169 -2.13 -10.37 -7.76
C ILE A 169 -2.41 -9.27 -8.78
N MET A 170 -1.57 -8.23 -8.84
CA MET A 170 -1.74 -7.14 -9.80
C MET A 170 -1.71 -7.65 -11.26
N LYS A 171 -0.83 -8.59 -11.57
CA LYS A 171 -0.78 -9.27 -12.88
C LYS A 171 -2.07 -10.04 -13.15
N ASN A 172 -2.56 -10.81 -12.18
CA ASN A 172 -3.79 -11.60 -12.32
C ASN A 172 -5.03 -10.73 -12.60
N TYR A 173 -5.07 -9.52 -12.05
CA TYR A 173 -6.12 -8.53 -12.31
C TYR A 173 -5.87 -7.67 -13.56
N ASN A 174 -4.74 -7.84 -14.27
CA ASN A 174 -4.33 -7.06 -15.44
C ASN A 174 -4.30 -5.56 -15.15
N LEU A 175 -3.72 -5.15 -14.02
CA LEU A 175 -3.62 -3.74 -13.66
C LEU A 175 -2.71 -2.96 -14.63
N GLY A 176 -2.96 -1.67 -14.75
CA GLY A 176 -2.20 -0.76 -15.61
C GLY A 176 -0.79 -0.44 -15.10
N GLY A 177 -0.50 -0.68 -13.83
CA GLY A 177 0.80 -0.34 -13.28
C GLY A 177 0.98 -0.64 -11.80
N VAL A 178 2.21 -0.43 -11.35
CA VAL A 178 2.62 -0.47 -9.94
C VAL A 178 3.24 0.86 -9.57
N ALA A 179 2.97 1.33 -8.36
CA ALA A 179 3.64 2.45 -7.71
C ALA A 179 4.23 1.98 -6.37
N ALA A 180 5.03 2.81 -5.72
CA ALA A 180 5.60 2.46 -4.42
C ALA A 180 5.75 3.67 -3.50
N TRP A 181 5.55 3.50 -2.22
CA TRP A 181 5.80 4.47 -1.18
C TRP A 181 6.80 3.94 -0.16
N LYS A 182 7.99 4.57 0.00
CA LYS A 182 8.48 5.65 -0.85
C LYS A 182 9.92 5.38 -1.24
N LEU A 183 10.35 6.00 -2.31
CA LEU A 183 11.72 5.96 -2.80
C LEU A 183 12.73 6.27 -1.67
N GLY A 184 13.75 5.42 -1.56
CA GLY A 184 14.80 5.49 -0.55
C GLY A 184 14.60 4.54 0.64
N TYR A 185 13.40 4.01 0.86
CA TYR A 185 13.15 3.01 1.91
C TYR A 185 13.63 1.60 1.51
N GLU A 186 13.77 1.35 0.22
CA GLU A 186 14.32 0.13 -0.39
C GLU A 186 15.84 0.18 -0.58
N LYS A 187 16.48 1.26 -0.17
CA LYS A 187 17.93 1.47 -0.38
C LYS A 187 18.74 0.30 0.18
N GLY A 188 19.57 -0.29 -0.70
CA GLY A 188 20.38 -1.46 -0.38
C GLY A 188 19.72 -2.80 -0.76
N HIS A 189 18.50 -2.77 -1.33
CA HIS A 189 17.68 -3.92 -1.70
C HIS A 189 17.33 -3.89 -3.20
N PRO A 190 18.30 -4.11 -4.11
CA PRO A 190 18.04 -4.09 -5.54
C PRO A 190 17.03 -5.15 -5.99
N GLU A 191 16.91 -6.27 -5.28
CA GLU A 191 15.94 -7.34 -5.51
C GLU A 191 14.49 -6.85 -5.49
N VAL A 192 14.19 -5.79 -4.77
CA VAL A 192 12.86 -5.14 -4.77
C VAL A 192 12.54 -4.57 -6.15
N TRP A 193 13.54 -3.95 -6.80
CA TRP A 193 13.37 -3.41 -8.14
C TRP A 193 13.25 -4.50 -9.22
N ASP A 194 13.92 -5.64 -9.03
CA ASP A 194 13.77 -6.80 -9.91
C ASP A 194 12.32 -7.31 -9.89
N VAL A 195 11.71 -7.38 -8.71
CA VAL A 195 10.31 -7.76 -8.54
C VAL A 195 9.38 -6.76 -9.24
N LEU A 196 9.54 -5.45 -9.01
CA LEU A 196 8.70 -4.45 -9.65
C LEU A 196 8.87 -4.44 -11.17
N THR A 197 10.10 -4.58 -11.65
CA THR A 197 10.42 -4.64 -13.09
C THR A 197 9.78 -5.87 -13.76
N SER A 198 9.62 -6.96 -13.03
CA SER A 198 8.93 -8.15 -13.53
C SER A 198 7.46 -7.89 -13.89
N PHE A 199 6.83 -6.89 -13.29
CA PHE A 199 5.49 -6.46 -13.66
C PHE A 199 5.45 -5.84 -15.06
N VAL A 200 6.44 -5.04 -15.38
CA VAL A 200 6.51 -4.30 -16.67
C VAL A 200 6.88 -5.21 -17.83
N ASN A 201 7.69 -6.26 -17.56
CA ASN A 201 8.26 -7.14 -18.57
C ASN A 201 7.49 -8.46 -18.75
N GLY A 202 6.46 -8.70 -17.99
CA GLY A 202 5.61 -9.91 -18.06
C GLY A 202 4.32 -9.66 -18.72
#